data_faef90f8c419a27033ad61b5f3a050a5
#
_entry.id   faef90f8c419a27033ad61b5f3a050a5
#
_cell.length_a   1.000
_cell.length_b   1.000
_cell.length_c   1.000
_cell.angle_alpha   90.00
_cell.angle_beta   90.00
_cell.angle_gamma   90.00
#
_symmetry.space_group_name_H-M   'P 1'
#
loop_
_entity.id
_entity.type
_entity.pdbx_description
1 polymer ?
#
loop_
_entity_poly.entity_id
_entity_poly.type
_entity_poly.pdbx_seq_one_letter_code
_entity_poly.pdbx_strand_id
1 'polypeptide(L)'
;MTAFQKGFRGLLGRLLGGSRGWSTARPRPGRQPDARKTAVLFLSHVVNDDVIAEYRKISEAVKDFARPHFLLHVRPDTPFDARLAGEVYPFTDKILRAMRYGPWVDSFVPGSAHFPLLHFFADQNHYEQYWLIEFDVRFSGDWRRFFESFRTVEADFLTSCIRRHADEPDWCWWPSLSHPKKFIPETKRLGSFNPIYRISNAALKHLSESHRDGWVGHFEVLIPTLLEQQGFKLADFGGQGSLVAPDRKNKFYTEGTDGTMRPCPCHAEAGPQADKLYHPIKRL
;
A
#
# COMPACT_ATOMS: atom_id res chain seq x y z
N MET A 1 -35.15 -18.95 49.70
CA MET A 1 -34.45 -17.79 49.10
C MET A 1 -34.77 -17.79 47.64
N THR A 2 -35.52 -16.80 47.27
CA THR A 2 -36.49 -16.79 46.19
C THR A 2 -35.93 -16.23 44.87
N ALA A 3 -36.48 -16.73 43.80
CA ALA A 3 -36.21 -16.52 42.38
C ALA A 3 -36.42 -15.08 41.85
N PHE A 4 -35.91 -14.05 42.50
CA PHE A 4 -36.20 -12.65 42.13
C PHE A 4 -34.98 -11.80 41.75
N GLN A 5 -33.81 -12.41 41.49
CA GLN A 5 -32.57 -11.68 41.18
C GLN A 5 -32.00 -11.96 39.77
N LYS A 6 -32.70 -12.57 38.85
CA LYS A 6 -32.21 -12.83 37.47
C LYS A 6 -32.82 -11.97 36.38
N GLY A 7 -33.70 -10.96 36.69
CA GLY A 7 -34.48 -10.20 35.72
C GLY A 7 -33.94 -8.80 35.39
N PHE A 8 -32.88 -8.27 36.03
CA PHE A 8 -32.55 -6.83 35.94
C PHE A 8 -31.19 -6.49 35.27
N ARG A 9 -30.50 -7.45 34.70
CA ARG A 9 -29.24 -7.19 33.96
C ARG A 9 -29.41 -7.12 32.44
N GLY A 10 -30.62 -7.30 31.91
CA GLY A 10 -30.90 -7.35 30.46
C GLY A 10 -31.37 -6.02 29.83
N LEU A 11 -31.73 -5.01 30.61
CA LEU A 11 -32.44 -3.83 30.08
C LEU A 11 -31.66 -2.50 30.17
N LEU A 12 -30.50 -2.45 30.82
CA LEU A 12 -29.69 -1.22 30.90
C LEU A 12 -28.57 -1.13 29.83
N GLY A 13 -28.41 -2.12 28.96
CA GLY A 13 -27.40 -2.14 27.88
C GLY A 13 -27.80 -1.46 26.57
N ARG A 14 -29.04 -0.94 26.48
CA ARG A 14 -29.57 -0.39 25.20
C ARG A 14 -29.75 1.13 25.13
N LEU A 15 -29.36 1.87 26.15
CA LEU A 15 -29.59 3.34 26.21
C LEU A 15 -28.33 4.19 26.42
N LEU A 16 -27.15 3.58 26.40
CA LEU A 16 -25.91 4.36 26.28
C LEU A 16 -25.45 4.24 24.84
N GLY A 17 -25.52 5.34 24.09
CA GLY A 17 -25.05 5.43 22.72
C GLY A 17 -23.60 4.97 22.63
N GLY A 18 -23.40 3.73 22.17
CA GLY A 18 -22.08 3.19 21.90
C GLY A 18 -21.43 4.06 20.83
N SER A 19 -20.31 4.66 21.14
CA SER A 19 -19.46 5.34 20.16
C SER A 19 -19.22 4.35 18.99
N ARG A 20 -19.71 4.70 17.81
CA ARG A 20 -19.44 3.94 16.58
C ARG A 20 -17.96 4.05 16.30
N GLY A 21 -17.20 3.00 16.59
CA GLY A 21 -15.78 2.89 16.28
C GLY A 21 -15.53 1.86 15.18
N TRP A 22 -14.34 1.91 14.58
CA TRP A 22 -13.89 0.92 13.61
C TRP A 22 -13.65 -0.43 14.32
N SER A 23 -14.36 -1.47 13.89
CA SER A 23 -14.09 -2.83 14.37
C SER A 23 -12.80 -3.33 13.72
N THR A 24 -11.81 -3.68 14.53
CA THR A 24 -10.56 -4.33 14.09
C THR A 24 -10.69 -5.86 14.03
N ALA A 25 -11.89 -6.40 14.23
CA ALA A 25 -12.16 -7.83 14.03
C ALA A 25 -12.00 -8.17 12.54
N ARG A 26 -11.30 -9.27 12.25
CA ARG A 26 -11.14 -9.75 10.87
C ARG A 26 -12.52 -9.93 10.21
N PRO A 27 -12.69 -9.46 8.95
CA PRO A 27 -13.89 -9.78 8.19
C PRO A 27 -14.09 -11.31 8.16
N ARG A 28 -15.29 -11.78 8.38
CA ARG A 28 -15.57 -13.23 8.31
C ARG A 28 -15.29 -13.73 6.89
N PRO A 29 -14.51 -14.80 6.71
CA PRO A 29 -14.40 -15.46 5.41
C PRO A 29 -15.78 -16.03 5.06
N GLY A 30 -16.40 -15.55 3.98
CA GLY A 30 -17.74 -16.02 3.59
C GLY A 30 -18.38 -15.28 2.43
N ARG A 31 -17.72 -14.27 1.88
CA ARG A 31 -18.20 -13.63 0.65
C ARG A 31 -17.69 -14.43 -0.55
N GLN A 32 -18.58 -14.77 -1.50
CA GLN A 32 -18.17 -15.40 -2.76
C GLN A 32 -17.00 -14.63 -3.37
N PRO A 33 -15.99 -15.34 -3.93
CA PRO A 33 -14.86 -14.68 -4.60
C PRO A 33 -15.38 -13.69 -5.66
N ASP A 34 -14.93 -12.45 -5.59
CA ASP A 34 -15.20 -11.47 -6.61
C ASP A 34 -14.58 -11.96 -7.91
N ALA A 35 -15.33 -11.93 -9.02
CA ALA A 35 -14.82 -12.32 -10.33
C ALA A 35 -13.67 -11.42 -10.83
N ARG A 36 -13.49 -10.23 -10.22
CA ARG A 36 -12.40 -9.32 -10.50
C ARG A 36 -11.10 -9.84 -9.91
N LYS A 37 -10.10 -9.93 -10.75
CA LYS A 37 -8.79 -10.53 -10.42
C LYS A 37 -7.79 -9.53 -9.83
N THR A 38 -8.17 -8.27 -9.69
CA THR A 38 -7.31 -7.19 -9.20
C THR A 38 -7.91 -6.52 -7.98
N ALA A 39 -7.13 -6.36 -6.91
CA ALA A 39 -7.45 -5.49 -5.78
C ALA A 39 -6.76 -4.13 -5.94
N VAL A 40 -7.45 -3.06 -5.56
CA VAL A 40 -6.87 -1.71 -5.44
C VAL A 40 -7.03 -1.26 -4.00
N LEU A 41 -5.89 -1.15 -3.30
CA LEU A 41 -5.80 -0.88 -1.89
C LEU A 41 -5.39 0.56 -1.68
N PHE A 42 -6.29 1.37 -1.13
CA PHE A 42 -6.02 2.75 -0.75
C PHE A 42 -5.64 2.80 0.71
N LEU A 43 -4.36 3.06 1.00
CA LEU A 43 -3.79 3.03 2.34
C LEU A 43 -3.86 4.41 3.00
N SER A 44 -4.51 4.50 4.15
CA SER A 44 -4.60 5.75 4.90
C SER A 44 -4.55 5.55 6.43
N HIS A 45 -4.06 6.56 7.12
CA HIS A 45 -4.22 6.76 8.57
C HIS A 45 -5.07 8.00 8.89
N VAL A 46 -5.57 8.66 7.84
CA VAL A 46 -6.39 9.88 7.92
C VAL A 46 -7.77 9.58 7.34
N VAL A 47 -8.81 10.10 8.00
CA VAL A 47 -10.20 10.07 7.53
C VAL A 47 -10.71 11.51 7.53
N ASN A 48 -10.80 12.11 6.35
CA ASN A 48 -11.37 13.44 6.11
C ASN A 48 -11.99 13.50 4.71
N ASP A 49 -12.63 14.59 4.37
CA ASP A 49 -13.35 14.75 3.10
C ASP A 49 -12.45 14.64 1.87
N ASP A 50 -11.23 15.19 1.93
CA ASP A 50 -10.27 15.15 0.81
C ASP A 50 -9.79 13.72 0.52
N VAL A 51 -9.46 12.97 1.58
CA VAL A 51 -9.05 11.56 1.50
C VAL A 51 -10.18 10.67 0.98
N ILE A 52 -11.40 10.88 1.47
CA ILE A 52 -12.59 10.14 1.02
C ILE A 52 -12.91 10.47 -0.45
N ALA A 53 -12.83 11.73 -0.85
CA ALA A 53 -13.06 12.15 -2.23
C ALA A 53 -12.06 11.49 -3.19
N GLU A 54 -10.77 11.42 -2.81
CA GLU A 54 -9.76 10.76 -3.66
C GLU A 54 -10.00 9.25 -3.74
N TYR A 55 -10.29 8.59 -2.61
CA TYR A 55 -10.69 7.18 -2.63
C TYR A 55 -11.89 6.92 -3.54
N ARG A 56 -12.90 7.79 -3.54
CA ARG A 56 -14.08 7.67 -4.41
C ARG A 56 -13.73 7.81 -5.89
N LYS A 57 -12.85 8.75 -6.25
CA LYS A 57 -12.35 8.88 -7.64
C LYS A 57 -11.66 7.61 -8.10
N ILE A 58 -10.75 7.07 -7.28
CA ILE A 58 -10.05 5.82 -7.60
C ILE A 58 -11.03 4.66 -7.69
N SER A 59 -11.96 4.53 -6.75
CA SER A 59 -12.96 3.46 -6.71
C SER A 59 -13.83 3.46 -7.96
N GLU A 60 -14.30 4.64 -8.39
CA GLU A 60 -15.08 4.80 -9.61
C GLU A 60 -14.28 4.45 -10.87
N ALA A 61 -13.02 4.87 -10.92
CA ALA A 61 -12.13 4.59 -12.05
C ALA A 61 -11.89 3.09 -12.29
N VAL A 62 -11.90 2.28 -11.22
CA VAL A 62 -11.54 0.85 -11.30
C VAL A 62 -12.71 -0.12 -11.18
N LYS A 63 -13.94 0.36 -10.94
CA LYS A 63 -15.12 -0.45 -10.57
C LYS A 63 -15.42 -1.61 -11.53
N ASP A 64 -15.12 -1.45 -12.82
CA ASP A 64 -15.45 -2.45 -13.86
C ASP A 64 -14.43 -3.59 -13.92
N PHE A 65 -13.20 -3.41 -13.43
CA PHE A 65 -12.11 -4.39 -13.60
C PHE A 65 -11.34 -4.72 -12.32
N ALA A 66 -11.48 -3.93 -11.26
CA ALA A 66 -10.80 -4.18 -9.99
C ALA A 66 -11.72 -3.95 -8.80
N ARG A 67 -11.35 -4.50 -7.64
CA ARG A 67 -12.04 -4.30 -6.37
C ARG A 67 -11.30 -3.27 -5.53
N PRO A 68 -11.91 -2.09 -5.26
CA PRO A 68 -11.33 -1.13 -4.35
C PRO A 68 -11.54 -1.54 -2.89
N HIS A 69 -10.54 -1.27 -2.05
CA HIS A 69 -10.55 -1.45 -0.60
C HIS A 69 -9.88 -0.25 0.06
N PHE A 70 -10.46 0.23 1.15
CA PHE A 70 -9.87 1.27 1.98
C PHE A 70 -9.11 0.61 3.14
N LEU A 71 -7.77 0.56 3.09
CA LEU A 71 -6.94 0.06 4.17
C LEU A 71 -6.73 1.17 5.19
N LEU A 72 -7.35 1.04 6.36
CA LEU A 72 -7.33 2.07 7.39
C LEU A 72 -6.45 1.66 8.57
N HIS A 73 -5.39 2.44 8.81
CA HIS A 73 -4.64 2.36 10.05
C HIS A 73 -5.44 3.01 11.18
N VAL A 74 -6.07 2.19 12.00
CA VAL A 74 -6.92 2.63 13.11
C VAL A 74 -6.07 2.95 14.32
N ARG A 75 -6.18 4.19 14.81
CA ARG A 75 -5.62 4.71 16.05
C ARG A 75 -6.76 5.09 17.01
N PRO A 76 -6.48 5.32 18.31
CA PRO A 76 -7.53 5.66 19.28
C PRO A 76 -8.38 6.88 18.90
N ASP A 77 -7.78 7.83 18.19
CA ASP A 77 -8.39 9.09 17.74
C ASP A 77 -8.91 9.05 16.29
N THR A 78 -8.81 7.90 15.60
CA THR A 78 -9.30 7.79 14.22
C THR A 78 -10.82 7.97 14.16
N PRO A 79 -11.34 9.01 13.48
CA PRO A 79 -12.77 9.27 13.43
C PRO A 79 -13.51 8.20 12.63
N PHE A 80 -14.71 7.84 13.07
CA PHE A 80 -15.60 6.99 12.31
C PHE A 80 -16.35 7.82 11.26
N ASP A 81 -16.32 7.35 10.01
CA ASP A 81 -17.11 7.94 8.92
C ASP A 81 -18.03 6.89 8.28
N ALA A 82 -19.33 7.13 8.34
CA ALA A 82 -20.34 6.22 7.81
C ALA A 82 -20.26 6.03 6.29
N ARG A 83 -19.70 6.99 5.55
CA ARG A 83 -19.51 6.91 4.09
C ARG A 83 -18.59 5.77 3.68
N LEU A 84 -17.70 5.34 4.57
CA LEU A 84 -16.76 4.24 4.34
C LEU A 84 -17.24 2.90 4.91
N ALA A 85 -18.44 2.87 5.52
CA ALA A 85 -18.97 1.66 6.16
C ALA A 85 -19.06 0.49 5.17
N GLY A 86 -18.45 -0.65 5.55
CA GLY A 86 -18.43 -1.87 4.73
C GLY A 86 -17.34 -1.92 3.64
N GLU A 87 -16.58 -0.84 3.43
CA GLU A 87 -15.48 -0.78 2.46
C GLU A 87 -14.10 -0.79 3.13
N VAL A 88 -14.05 -0.52 4.44
CA VAL A 88 -12.80 -0.44 5.20
C VAL A 88 -12.28 -1.82 5.56
N TYR A 89 -10.98 -2.00 5.34
CA TYR A 89 -10.18 -3.06 5.93
C TYR A 89 -9.31 -2.42 7.03
N PRO A 90 -9.72 -2.52 8.29
CA PRO A 90 -9.04 -1.86 9.40
C PRO A 90 -7.84 -2.69 9.88
N PHE A 91 -6.76 -2.02 10.25
CA PHE A 91 -5.59 -2.62 10.90
C PHE A 91 -5.01 -1.67 11.95
N THR A 92 -4.14 -2.17 12.81
CA THR A 92 -3.42 -1.43 13.85
C THR A 92 -1.95 -1.82 13.86
N ASP A 93 -1.11 -1.15 14.65
CA ASP A 93 0.31 -1.50 14.82
C ASP A 93 0.53 -2.96 15.25
N LYS A 94 -0.50 -3.63 15.77
CA LYS A 94 -0.41 -5.04 16.14
C LYS A 94 0.00 -5.96 14.99
N ILE A 95 -0.27 -5.58 13.73
CA ILE A 95 0.13 -6.39 12.58
C ILE A 95 1.64 -6.51 12.43
N LEU A 96 2.42 -5.52 12.87
CA LEU A 96 3.88 -5.55 12.83
C LEU A 96 4.46 -6.76 13.60
N ARG A 97 3.76 -7.21 14.66
CA ARG A 97 4.17 -8.36 15.49
C ARG A 97 3.37 -9.63 15.18
N ALA A 98 2.17 -9.49 14.62
CA ALA A 98 1.27 -10.63 14.37
C ALA A 98 1.72 -11.50 13.18
N MET A 99 2.51 -10.97 12.26
CA MET A 99 2.86 -11.64 11.01
C MET A 99 4.00 -12.65 11.09
N ARG A 100 4.56 -12.88 12.30
CA ARG A 100 5.66 -13.83 12.58
C ARG A 100 6.97 -13.55 11.82
N TYR A 101 7.16 -12.33 11.35
CA TYR A 101 8.43 -11.80 10.84
C TYR A 101 8.58 -10.35 11.27
N GLY A 102 9.81 -9.94 11.57
CA GLY A 102 10.09 -8.62 12.11
C GLY A 102 10.01 -7.52 11.06
N PRO A 103 9.46 -6.35 11.37
CA PRO A 103 9.73 -5.15 10.61
C PRO A 103 11.19 -4.74 10.74
N TRP A 104 11.68 -3.93 9.79
CA TRP A 104 13.01 -3.35 9.88
C TRP A 104 13.17 -2.43 11.11
N VAL A 105 12.11 -1.67 11.41
CA VAL A 105 11.92 -0.92 12.66
C VAL A 105 10.51 -1.20 13.19
N ASP A 106 10.28 -1.03 14.50
CA ASP A 106 8.96 -1.28 15.13
C ASP A 106 7.94 -0.18 14.78
N SER A 107 7.84 0.14 13.49
CA SER A 107 6.95 1.16 12.92
C SER A 107 6.70 0.88 11.43
N PHE A 108 5.56 1.36 10.90
CA PHE A 108 5.32 1.33 9.45
C PHE A 108 6.23 2.31 8.69
N VAL A 109 6.49 3.47 9.25
CA VAL A 109 7.33 4.51 8.66
C VAL A 109 8.45 4.87 9.63
N PRO A 110 9.70 4.88 9.16
CA PRO A 110 10.14 4.44 7.83
C PRO A 110 10.22 2.91 7.71
N GLY A 111 10.11 2.41 6.48
CA GLY A 111 10.63 1.11 6.08
C GLY A 111 9.67 -0.08 6.05
N SER A 112 8.52 -0.05 6.74
CA SER A 112 7.60 -1.20 6.79
C SER A 112 6.19 -0.90 6.25
N ALA A 113 6.05 0.10 5.37
CA ALA A 113 4.75 0.53 4.82
C ALA A 113 4.05 -0.54 3.97
N HIS A 114 4.73 -1.60 3.57
CA HIS A 114 4.17 -2.75 2.85
C HIS A 114 3.47 -3.79 3.75
N PHE A 115 3.63 -3.73 5.07
CA PHE A 115 3.01 -4.69 6.00
C PHE A 115 1.47 -4.69 5.96
N PRO A 116 0.77 -3.55 5.83
CA PRO A 116 -0.68 -3.56 5.62
C PRO A 116 -1.11 -4.34 4.39
N LEU A 117 -0.35 -4.25 3.28
CA LEU A 117 -0.60 -5.06 2.08
C LEU A 117 -0.39 -6.55 2.35
N LEU A 118 0.72 -6.93 2.99
CA LEU A 118 0.98 -8.33 3.34
C LEU A 118 -0.07 -8.89 4.30
N HIS A 119 -0.57 -8.07 5.22
CA HIS A 119 -1.66 -8.43 6.12
C HIS A 119 -2.97 -8.65 5.36
N PHE A 120 -3.32 -7.74 4.45
CA PHE A 120 -4.47 -7.91 3.57
C PHE A 120 -4.32 -9.16 2.69
N PHE A 121 -3.15 -9.38 2.10
CA PHE A 121 -2.86 -10.56 1.28
C PHE A 121 -3.01 -11.87 2.05
N ALA A 122 -2.65 -11.93 3.32
CA ALA A 122 -2.82 -13.13 4.14
C ALA A 122 -4.30 -13.53 4.31
N ASP A 123 -5.21 -12.55 4.28
CA ASP A 123 -6.66 -12.78 4.39
C ASP A 123 -7.36 -12.88 3.02
N GLN A 124 -6.82 -12.22 1.99
CA GLN A 124 -7.45 -12.02 0.68
C GLN A 124 -6.46 -12.36 -0.45
N ASN A 125 -5.95 -13.60 -0.49
CA ASN A 125 -4.91 -14.04 -1.42
C ASN A 125 -5.43 -14.56 -2.77
N HIS A 126 -6.68 -14.31 -3.11
CA HIS A 126 -7.33 -14.81 -4.32
C HIS A 126 -7.22 -13.87 -5.54
N TYR A 127 -6.75 -12.62 -5.35
CA TYR A 127 -6.49 -11.71 -6.46
C TYR A 127 -5.19 -12.10 -7.18
N GLU A 128 -5.13 -11.84 -8.48
CA GLU A 128 -3.90 -12.05 -9.29
C GLU A 128 -2.93 -10.86 -9.15
N GLN A 129 -3.48 -9.65 -8.97
CA GLN A 129 -2.74 -8.39 -8.87
C GLN A 129 -3.27 -7.54 -7.72
N TYR A 130 -2.36 -6.81 -7.07
CA TYR A 130 -2.66 -5.88 -5.99
C TYR A 130 -2.01 -4.53 -6.27
N TRP A 131 -2.80 -3.48 -6.33
CA TRP A 131 -2.32 -2.12 -6.27
C TRP A 131 -2.31 -1.65 -4.82
N LEU A 132 -1.26 -0.95 -4.42
CA LEU A 132 -1.25 -0.15 -3.20
C LEU A 132 -1.06 1.31 -3.57
N ILE A 133 -1.85 2.20 -2.97
CA ILE A 133 -1.82 3.65 -3.21
C ILE A 133 -1.90 4.33 -1.85
N GLU A 134 -0.89 5.13 -1.51
CA GLU A 134 -0.92 5.93 -0.29
C GLU A 134 -1.87 7.12 -0.42
N PHE A 135 -2.49 7.51 0.70
CA PHE A 135 -3.56 8.52 0.75
C PHE A 135 -3.13 9.92 0.25
N ASP A 136 -1.85 10.21 0.22
CA ASP A 136 -1.27 11.47 -0.23
C ASP A 136 -0.70 11.43 -1.66
N VAL A 137 -0.99 10.37 -2.40
CA VAL A 137 -0.79 10.31 -3.85
C VAL A 137 -1.98 10.94 -4.56
N ARG A 138 -1.70 11.76 -5.56
CA ARG A 138 -2.70 12.32 -6.50
C ARG A 138 -2.26 12.10 -7.93
N PHE A 139 -3.23 11.99 -8.82
CA PHE A 139 -2.98 11.97 -10.25
C PHE A 139 -3.69 13.16 -10.90
N SER A 140 -2.96 13.98 -11.66
CA SER A 140 -3.50 15.17 -12.31
C SER A 140 -4.29 14.88 -13.59
N GLY A 141 -4.35 13.61 -14.00
CA GLY A 141 -5.15 13.12 -15.12
C GLY A 141 -6.34 12.29 -14.68
N ASP A 142 -6.84 11.48 -15.59
CA ASP A 142 -7.91 10.52 -15.35
C ASP A 142 -7.35 9.20 -14.79
N TRP A 143 -7.71 8.84 -13.55
CA TRP A 143 -7.30 7.60 -12.91
C TRP A 143 -7.66 6.35 -13.74
N ARG A 144 -8.81 6.33 -14.45
CA ARG A 144 -9.18 5.22 -15.31
C ARG A 144 -8.16 5.00 -16.41
N ARG A 145 -7.74 6.07 -17.10
CA ARG A 145 -6.69 6.03 -18.14
C ARG A 145 -5.36 5.58 -17.57
N PHE A 146 -5.01 6.03 -16.36
CA PHE A 146 -3.81 5.58 -15.67
C PHE A 146 -3.80 4.06 -15.50
N PHE A 147 -4.82 3.49 -14.85
CA PHE A 147 -4.90 2.05 -14.63
C PHE A 147 -4.96 1.25 -15.93
N GLU A 148 -5.75 1.70 -16.90
CA GLU A 148 -5.86 1.05 -18.22
C GLU A 148 -4.51 0.99 -18.96
N SER A 149 -3.66 2.01 -18.82
CA SER A 149 -2.32 2.05 -19.41
C SER A 149 -1.40 0.91 -18.91
N PHE A 150 -1.72 0.31 -17.77
CA PHE A 150 -0.91 -0.74 -17.17
C PHE A 150 -1.58 -2.11 -17.13
N ARG A 151 -2.81 -2.26 -17.62
CA ARG A 151 -3.54 -3.55 -17.58
C ARG A 151 -2.82 -4.67 -18.32
N THR A 152 -2.17 -4.36 -19.44
CA THR A 152 -1.47 -5.32 -20.30
C THR A 152 0.03 -5.40 -20.00
N VAL A 153 0.54 -4.64 -19.04
CA VAL A 153 1.95 -4.66 -18.67
C VAL A 153 2.26 -5.93 -17.88
N GLU A 154 3.02 -6.81 -18.49
CA GLU A 154 3.49 -8.05 -17.89
C GLU A 154 4.65 -7.77 -16.91
N ALA A 155 4.36 -7.21 -15.76
CA ALA A 155 5.30 -7.01 -14.67
C ALA A 155 4.73 -7.58 -13.38
N ASP A 156 5.58 -8.25 -12.61
CA ASP A 156 5.26 -8.74 -11.27
C ASP A 156 5.32 -7.63 -10.24
N PHE A 157 6.17 -6.63 -10.47
CA PHE A 157 6.27 -5.43 -9.66
C PHE A 157 6.40 -4.20 -10.56
N LEU A 158 5.46 -3.29 -10.45
CA LEU A 158 5.38 -2.05 -11.20
C LEU A 158 5.28 -0.88 -10.23
N THR A 159 6.25 0.03 -10.26
CA THR A 159 6.36 1.13 -9.30
C THR A 159 7.03 2.36 -9.93
N SER A 160 7.58 3.27 -9.14
CA SER A 160 8.29 4.45 -9.58
C SER A 160 9.75 4.49 -9.13
N CYS A 161 10.57 5.25 -9.83
CA CYS A 161 11.96 5.56 -9.50
C CYS A 161 12.79 4.29 -9.22
N ILE A 162 12.67 3.27 -10.08
CA ILE A 162 13.50 2.07 -9.92
C ILE A 162 14.93 2.40 -10.36
N ARG A 163 15.88 2.17 -9.44
CA ARG A 163 17.29 2.51 -9.61
C ARG A 163 18.20 1.41 -9.09
N ARG A 164 19.39 1.33 -9.68
CA ARG A 164 20.48 0.50 -9.18
C ARG A 164 21.35 1.27 -8.20
N HIS A 165 22.11 0.57 -7.37
CA HIS A 165 23.08 1.20 -6.48
C HIS A 165 24.03 2.17 -7.23
N ALA A 166 24.45 1.81 -8.45
CA ALA A 166 25.33 2.66 -9.25
C ALA A 166 24.72 4.00 -9.67
N ASP A 167 23.38 4.09 -9.74
CA ASP A 167 22.66 5.31 -10.14
C ASP A 167 22.60 6.34 -8.98
N GLU A 168 22.60 5.86 -7.73
CA GLU A 168 22.51 6.67 -6.51
C GLU A 168 23.24 5.99 -5.34
N PRO A 169 24.59 5.94 -5.37
CA PRO A 169 25.35 5.13 -4.39
C PRO A 169 25.22 5.61 -2.94
N ASP A 170 24.94 6.90 -2.73
CA ASP A 170 24.83 7.52 -1.40
C ASP A 170 23.40 7.42 -0.80
N TRP A 171 22.48 6.70 -1.43
CA TRP A 171 21.14 6.58 -0.89
C TRP A 171 21.13 5.79 0.43
N CYS A 172 20.65 6.43 1.48
CA CYS A 172 20.81 6.00 2.87
C CYS A 172 20.12 4.65 3.21
N TRP A 173 19.26 4.14 2.37
CA TRP A 173 18.55 2.88 2.64
C TRP A 173 19.27 1.63 2.12
N TRP A 174 20.32 1.75 1.30
CA TRP A 174 21.07 0.58 0.82
C TRP A 174 21.50 -0.37 1.93
N PRO A 175 22.06 0.09 3.08
CA PRO A 175 22.51 -0.79 4.15
C PRO A 175 21.39 -1.50 4.92
N SER A 176 20.11 -1.06 4.74
CA SER A 176 18.98 -1.57 5.52
C SER A 176 18.66 -3.05 5.27
N LEU A 177 18.95 -3.57 4.06
CA LEU A 177 18.63 -4.95 3.69
C LEU A 177 19.58 -5.94 4.35
N SER A 178 19.03 -6.83 5.16
CA SER A 178 19.82 -7.81 5.93
C SER A 178 19.09 -9.15 6.06
N HIS A 179 19.85 -10.19 6.34
CA HIS A 179 19.40 -11.54 6.65
C HIS A 179 20.41 -12.24 7.57
N PRO A 180 19.99 -13.09 8.55
CA PRO A 180 20.91 -13.71 9.50
C PRO A 180 21.98 -14.62 8.87
N LYS A 181 21.72 -15.18 7.68
CA LYS A 181 22.61 -16.18 7.05
C LYS A 181 22.92 -15.91 5.58
N LYS A 182 22.29 -14.92 4.96
CA LYS A 182 22.42 -14.62 3.51
C LYS A 182 22.86 -13.17 3.34
N PHE A 183 23.52 -12.89 2.22
CA PHE A 183 24.01 -11.55 1.91
C PHE A 183 23.81 -11.22 0.44
N ILE A 184 23.29 -10.04 0.17
CA ILE A 184 23.21 -9.46 -1.16
C ILE A 184 24.05 -8.18 -1.14
N PRO A 185 25.17 -8.10 -1.88
CA PRO A 185 25.98 -6.89 -1.95
C PRO A 185 25.15 -5.68 -2.40
N GLU A 186 25.45 -4.49 -1.88
CA GLU A 186 24.72 -3.27 -2.24
C GLU A 186 24.73 -3.00 -3.74
N THR A 187 25.87 -3.28 -4.40
CA THR A 187 26.01 -3.18 -5.87
C THR A 187 25.06 -4.08 -6.68
N LYS A 188 24.40 -5.05 -6.01
CA LYS A 188 23.39 -5.95 -6.59
C LYS A 188 21.99 -5.64 -6.12
N ARG A 189 21.81 -4.57 -5.33
CA ARG A 189 20.49 -4.15 -4.83
C ARG A 189 19.81 -3.21 -5.81
N LEU A 190 18.48 -3.23 -5.77
CA LEU A 190 17.61 -2.26 -6.41
C LEU A 190 16.92 -1.40 -5.35
N GLY A 191 16.77 -0.13 -5.67
CA GLY A 191 15.90 0.79 -4.94
C GLY A 191 14.68 1.15 -5.79
N SER A 192 13.61 1.57 -5.14
CA SER A 192 12.41 2.10 -5.77
C SER A 192 11.75 3.13 -4.86
N PHE A 193 10.76 3.86 -5.38
CA PHE A 193 9.94 4.75 -4.58
C PHE A 193 8.48 4.29 -4.67
N ASN A 194 7.92 3.88 -3.54
CA ASN A 194 6.74 3.03 -3.48
C ASN A 194 5.48 3.65 -2.85
N PRO A 195 5.13 4.94 -3.04
CA PRO A 195 3.85 5.47 -2.55
C PRO A 195 2.66 4.96 -3.38
N ILE A 196 2.92 4.50 -4.60
CA ILE A 196 1.98 3.77 -5.46
C ILE A 196 2.73 2.65 -6.18
N TYR A 197 2.17 1.44 -6.16
CA TYR A 197 2.73 0.31 -6.90
C TYR A 197 1.69 -0.78 -7.17
N ARG A 198 1.97 -1.63 -8.17
CA ARG A 198 1.25 -2.87 -8.43
C ARG A 198 2.18 -4.05 -8.23
N ILE A 199 1.67 -5.11 -7.59
CA ILE A 199 2.44 -6.32 -7.31
C ILE A 199 1.59 -7.56 -7.58
N SER A 200 2.20 -8.61 -8.18
CA SER A 200 1.51 -9.86 -8.46
C SER A 200 1.34 -10.72 -7.20
N ASN A 201 0.35 -11.62 -7.23
CA ASN A 201 0.13 -12.62 -6.19
C ASN A 201 1.40 -13.46 -5.93
N ALA A 202 2.06 -13.91 -7.00
CA ALA A 202 3.28 -14.70 -6.89
C ALA A 202 4.41 -13.92 -6.21
N ALA A 203 4.58 -12.65 -6.55
CA ALA A 203 5.57 -11.78 -5.92
C ALA A 203 5.27 -11.53 -4.43
N LEU A 204 4.00 -11.30 -4.06
CA LEU A 204 3.61 -11.16 -2.64
C LEU A 204 3.82 -12.44 -1.84
N LYS A 205 3.54 -13.60 -2.43
CA LYS A 205 3.83 -14.88 -1.83
C LYS A 205 5.32 -15.04 -1.56
N HIS A 206 6.17 -14.75 -2.57
CA HIS A 206 7.62 -14.78 -2.42
C HIS A 206 8.12 -13.82 -1.33
N LEU A 207 7.61 -12.59 -1.27
CA LEU A 207 7.97 -11.63 -0.21
C LEU A 207 7.58 -12.14 1.18
N SER A 208 6.39 -12.71 1.32
CA SER A 208 5.94 -13.30 2.60
C SER A 208 6.83 -14.45 3.03
N GLU A 209 7.28 -15.30 2.10
CA GLU A 209 8.21 -16.40 2.33
C GLU A 209 9.60 -15.87 2.69
N SER A 210 10.08 -14.84 2.00
CA SER A 210 11.37 -14.18 2.26
C SER A 210 11.43 -13.56 3.66
N HIS A 211 10.38 -12.90 4.10
CA HIS A 211 10.30 -12.40 5.47
C HIS A 211 10.34 -13.52 6.51
N ARG A 212 9.61 -14.64 6.27
CA ARG A 212 9.66 -15.81 7.17
C ARG A 212 11.03 -16.48 7.20
N ASP A 213 11.76 -16.43 6.09
CA ASP A 213 13.14 -16.91 5.99
C ASP A 213 14.14 -16.01 6.75
N GLY A 214 13.78 -14.76 7.04
CA GLY A 214 14.55 -13.84 7.87
C GLY A 214 15.03 -12.57 7.16
N TRP A 215 14.59 -12.30 5.94
CA TRP A 215 14.90 -11.04 5.27
C TRP A 215 14.16 -9.86 5.92
N VAL A 216 14.91 -8.81 6.27
CA VAL A 216 14.40 -7.54 6.79
C VAL A 216 15.09 -6.38 6.09
N GLY A 217 14.43 -5.22 6.01
CA GLY A 217 14.98 -4.02 5.38
C GLY A 217 13.91 -2.98 5.08
N HIS A 218 14.36 -1.81 4.69
CA HIS A 218 13.48 -0.77 4.15
C HIS A 218 12.77 -1.31 2.90
N PHE A 219 11.46 -1.21 2.85
CA PHE A 219 10.64 -1.84 1.81
C PHE A 219 10.99 -1.38 0.38
N GLU A 220 11.52 -0.17 0.24
CA GLU A 220 11.97 0.39 -1.04
C GLU A 220 13.29 -0.22 -1.55
N VAL A 221 14.04 -0.92 -0.69
CA VAL A 221 15.20 -1.74 -1.10
C VAL A 221 14.81 -3.22 -1.12
N LEU A 222 14.12 -3.66 -0.09
CA LEU A 222 13.78 -5.07 0.11
C LEU A 222 12.93 -5.62 -1.05
N ILE A 223 11.83 -4.95 -1.40
CA ILE A 223 10.90 -5.45 -2.43
C ILE A 223 11.59 -5.60 -3.78
N PRO A 224 12.13 -4.54 -4.42
CA PRO A 224 12.69 -4.66 -5.75
C PRO A 224 13.91 -5.58 -5.78
N THR A 225 14.75 -5.57 -4.74
CA THR A 225 15.93 -6.42 -4.68
C THR A 225 15.56 -7.89 -4.62
N LEU A 226 14.69 -8.31 -3.69
CA LEU A 226 14.36 -9.72 -3.55
C LEU A 226 13.59 -10.25 -4.75
N LEU A 227 12.74 -9.44 -5.37
CA LEU A 227 12.03 -9.83 -6.57
C LEU A 227 12.97 -10.01 -7.76
N GLU A 228 13.90 -9.07 -7.99
CA GLU A 228 14.89 -9.20 -9.07
C GLU A 228 15.80 -10.44 -8.87
N GLN A 229 16.28 -10.69 -7.66
CA GLN A 229 17.12 -11.85 -7.36
C GLN A 229 16.42 -13.19 -7.63
N GLN A 230 15.09 -13.20 -7.58
CA GLN A 230 14.28 -14.40 -7.89
C GLN A 230 13.82 -14.45 -9.35
N GLY A 231 14.16 -13.45 -10.17
CA GLY A 231 13.82 -13.42 -11.58
C GLY A 231 12.41 -12.92 -11.90
N PHE A 232 11.73 -12.25 -10.96
CA PHE A 232 10.47 -11.57 -11.24
C PHE A 232 10.68 -10.40 -12.20
N LYS A 233 9.66 -10.11 -13.00
CA LYS A 233 9.67 -8.98 -13.94
C LYS A 233 9.33 -7.68 -13.21
N LEU A 234 10.25 -6.72 -13.24
CA LEU A 234 10.05 -5.38 -12.71
C LEU A 234 9.88 -4.37 -13.84
N ALA A 235 9.02 -3.37 -13.64
CA ALA A 235 8.83 -2.26 -14.56
C ALA A 235 8.56 -0.96 -13.79
N ASP A 236 8.93 0.15 -14.41
CA ASP A 236 8.69 1.49 -13.88
C ASP A 236 7.56 2.18 -14.64
N PHE A 237 6.76 3.03 -13.92
CA PHE A 237 5.64 3.76 -14.52
C PHE A 237 6.05 4.74 -15.62
N GLY A 238 7.19 5.43 -15.45
CA GLY A 238 7.48 6.43 -16.43
C GLY A 238 8.47 7.55 -16.10
N GLY A 239 9.40 7.36 -15.19
CA GLY A 239 10.53 8.27 -15.01
C GLY A 239 11.57 8.17 -16.11
N GLN A 240 12.86 8.21 -15.78
CA GLN A 240 13.95 8.13 -16.75
C GLN A 240 14.82 6.86 -16.60
N GLY A 241 14.62 6.08 -15.55
CA GLY A 241 15.42 4.91 -15.23
C GLY A 241 15.46 3.84 -16.33
N SER A 242 16.38 2.89 -16.19
CA SER A 242 16.60 1.82 -17.18
C SER A 242 15.43 0.82 -17.30
N LEU A 243 14.56 0.74 -16.29
CA LEU A 243 13.36 -0.12 -16.28
C LEU A 243 12.09 0.60 -16.75
N VAL A 244 12.22 1.83 -17.25
CA VAL A 244 11.13 2.57 -17.90
C VAL A 244 11.08 2.19 -19.38
N ALA A 245 9.93 1.73 -19.86
CA ALA A 245 9.73 1.47 -21.29
C ALA A 245 9.95 2.76 -22.11
N PRO A 246 10.58 2.69 -23.30
CA PRO A 246 10.96 3.87 -24.08
C PRO A 246 9.80 4.83 -24.36
N ASP A 247 8.60 4.29 -24.62
CA ASP A 247 7.37 5.04 -24.91
C ASP A 247 6.75 5.67 -23.65
N ARG A 248 7.30 5.40 -22.44
CA ARG A 248 6.81 5.87 -21.15
C ARG A 248 7.73 6.84 -20.43
N LYS A 249 8.90 7.13 -20.99
CA LYS A 249 9.85 8.09 -20.42
C LYS A 249 9.16 9.43 -20.09
N ASN A 250 9.26 9.86 -18.82
CA ASN A 250 8.63 11.06 -18.27
C ASN A 250 7.11 11.16 -18.44
N LYS A 251 6.41 10.04 -18.68
CA LYS A 251 4.97 10.08 -19.01
C LYS A 251 4.09 10.28 -17.79
N PHE A 252 4.27 9.50 -16.73
CA PHE A 252 3.37 9.49 -15.58
C PHE A 252 3.91 10.20 -14.35
N TYR A 253 5.20 10.51 -14.30
CA TYR A 253 5.82 11.34 -13.26
C TYR A 253 7.14 11.89 -13.75
N THR A 254 7.70 12.82 -12.99
CA THR A 254 9.06 13.34 -13.17
C THR A 254 9.86 13.15 -11.90
N GLU A 255 11.17 12.98 -12.06
CA GLU A 255 12.15 12.74 -10.99
C GLU A 255 12.92 14.02 -10.63
N GLY A 256 13.72 13.95 -9.56
CA GLY A 256 14.58 15.03 -9.10
C GLY A 256 13.92 15.92 -8.06
N THR A 257 14.64 16.98 -7.65
CA THR A 257 14.25 17.89 -6.57
C THR A 257 12.90 18.57 -6.85
N ASP A 258 12.65 18.94 -8.11
CA ASP A 258 11.39 19.53 -8.56
C ASP A 258 10.45 18.49 -9.19
N GLY A 259 10.77 17.22 -9.02
CA GLY A 259 9.97 16.11 -9.52
C GLY A 259 8.57 16.04 -8.90
N THR A 260 7.65 15.43 -9.62
CA THR A 260 6.27 15.24 -9.15
C THR A 260 6.14 14.11 -8.14
N MET A 261 7.04 13.11 -8.23
CA MET A 261 7.16 12.00 -7.28
C MET A 261 8.47 12.15 -6.49
N ARG A 262 8.36 12.53 -5.21
CA ARG A 262 9.52 12.80 -4.34
C ARG A 262 9.16 12.50 -2.88
N PRO A 263 10.13 12.19 -2.01
CA PRO A 263 9.87 11.94 -0.59
C PRO A 263 9.51 13.23 0.16
N CYS A 264 10.10 14.35 -0.23
CA CYS A 264 9.87 15.71 0.31
C CYS A 264 10.52 16.76 -0.61
N PRO A 265 10.16 18.05 -0.51
CA PRO A 265 9.05 18.61 0.27
C PRO A 265 7.68 18.24 -0.29
N CYS A 266 6.63 18.41 0.54
CA CYS A 266 5.25 18.19 0.10
C CYS A 266 4.86 19.16 -1.01
N HIS A 267 4.01 18.69 -1.93
CA HIS A 267 3.30 19.56 -2.86
C HIS A 267 2.08 20.16 -2.17
N ALA A 268 1.75 21.42 -2.49
CA ALA A 268 0.53 22.06 -1.97
C ALA A 268 -0.71 21.43 -2.61
N GLU A 269 -0.61 21.08 -3.91
CA GLU A 269 -1.66 20.44 -4.70
C GLU A 269 -1.04 19.65 -5.86
N ALA A 270 -1.83 18.86 -6.57
CA ALA A 270 -1.42 18.30 -7.84
C ALA A 270 -1.16 19.45 -8.81
N GLY A 271 0.10 19.57 -9.25
CA GLY A 271 0.57 20.73 -10.02
C GLY A 271 0.03 20.77 -11.45
N PRO A 272 0.49 21.75 -12.25
CA PRO A 272 -0.05 22.05 -13.58
C PRO A 272 0.32 21.04 -14.66
N GLN A 273 1.25 20.11 -14.40
CA GLN A 273 1.61 19.11 -15.40
C GLN A 273 0.50 18.07 -15.53
N ALA A 274 -0.07 17.96 -16.72
CA ALA A 274 -1.13 16.98 -17.00
C ALA A 274 -0.61 15.53 -16.97
N ASP A 275 -1.47 14.61 -16.60
CA ASP A 275 -1.20 13.17 -16.56
C ASP A 275 0.03 12.78 -15.73
N LYS A 276 0.22 13.43 -14.57
CA LYS A 276 1.31 13.15 -13.64
C LYS A 276 0.80 12.69 -12.28
N LEU A 277 1.51 11.72 -11.73
CA LEU A 277 1.44 11.37 -10.32
C LEU A 277 2.19 12.41 -9.49
N TYR A 278 1.60 12.81 -8.37
CA TYR A 278 2.18 13.72 -7.39
C TYR A 278 2.19 13.05 -6.02
N HIS A 279 3.33 13.15 -5.33
CA HIS A 279 3.51 12.70 -3.95
C HIS A 279 4.66 13.47 -3.29
N PRO A 280 4.55 13.82 -1.99
CA PRO A 280 3.34 13.72 -1.18
C PRO A 280 2.47 14.99 -1.27
N ILE A 281 1.15 14.82 -1.32
CA ILE A 281 0.21 15.94 -1.19
C ILE A 281 -0.46 15.83 0.16
N LYS A 282 -0.11 16.74 1.07
CA LYS A 282 -0.66 16.78 2.43
C LYS A 282 -1.46 18.07 2.61
N ARG A 283 -2.77 17.95 2.45
CA ARG A 283 -3.72 18.97 2.89
C ARG A 283 -4.07 18.64 4.34
N LEU A 284 -3.48 19.38 5.25
CA LEU A 284 -3.71 19.27 6.69
C LEU A 284 -5.01 19.99 7.07
#